data_db2d703c03eeec0e1e9acc1399181c78
#
_entry.id   db2d703c03eeec0e1e9acc1399181c78
#
_cell.length_a   1.000
_cell.length_b   1.000
_cell.length_c   1.000
_cell.angle_alpha   90.00
_cell.angle_beta   90.00
_cell.angle_gamma   90.00
#
_symmetry.space_group_name_H-M   'P 1'
#
loop_
_entity.id
_entity.type
_entity.pdbx_description
1 polymer ?
#
loop_
_entity_poly.entity_id
_entity_poly.type
_entity_poly.pdbx_seq_one_letter_code
_entity_poly.pdbx_strand_id
1 'polypeptide(L)'
;MCAGYSPLGALLAPNSIVEPVVSSGGFLHGHTYASNPLSCAIANAVLNEVVENNLVENARVVGDYLKEGLENLASQLSIIGDVRGRGLLLAVEVVQDKTTKSMFNADQRAIYRISELGIKNGILLYTRKTSRGENGEWLMIAPPLISTTDHCDDFLSKLYETLKDFEKEQVK
;
A
#
# COMPACT_ATOMS: atom_id res chain seq x y z
N MET A 1 -1.66 14.18 -1.39
CA MET A 1 -1.16 15.28 -0.53
C MET A 1 -1.95 15.42 0.78
N CYS A 2 -3.20 15.09 0.82
CA CYS A 2 -4.06 15.36 1.99
C CYS A 2 -4.35 14.15 2.89
N ALA A 3 -3.56 13.10 2.87
CA ALA A 3 -3.69 11.87 3.69
C ALA A 3 -5.13 11.30 3.77
N GLY A 4 -5.92 11.47 2.70
CA GLY A 4 -7.31 11.00 2.65
C GLY A 4 -8.37 11.99 3.19
N TYR A 5 -7.98 13.08 3.82
CA TYR A 5 -8.92 14.07 4.36
C TYR A 5 -9.63 14.91 3.29
N SER A 6 -8.97 15.15 2.15
CA SER A 6 -9.53 15.88 1.00
C SER A 6 -8.84 15.43 -0.29
N PRO A 7 -9.57 15.36 -1.42
CA PRO A 7 -8.94 15.06 -2.71
C PRO A 7 -8.10 16.24 -3.17
N LEU A 8 -6.78 16.04 -3.29
CA LEU A 8 -5.86 17.03 -3.86
C LEU A 8 -4.63 16.32 -4.45
N GLY A 9 -4.33 16.65 -5.71
CA GLY A 9 -3.07 16.34 -6.37
C GLY A 9 -2.34 17.63 -6.73
N ALA A 10 -1.01 17.57 -6.86
CA ALA A 10 -0.21 18.69 -7.35
C ALA A 10 0.82 18.18 -8.36
N LEU A 11 1.03 18.94 -9.40
CA LEU A 11 2.11 18.76 -10.37
C LEU A 11 3.10 19.92 -10.21
N LEU A 12 4.35 19.59 -9.92
CA LEU A 12 5.43 20.54 -9.83
C LEU A 12 6.35 20.37 -11.05
N ALA A 13 6.64 21.46 -11.73
CA ALA A 13 7.54 21.45 -12.89
C ALA A 13 8.44 22.69 -12.88
N PRO A 14 9.70 22.59 -13.36
CA PRO A 14 10.58 23.74 -13.51
C PRO A 14 10.09 24.66 -14.63
N ASN A 15 10.45 25.93 -14.57
CA ASN A 15 10.08 26.94 -15.57
C ASN A 15 10.45 26.52 -17.00
N SER A 16 11.57 25.85 -17.19
CA SER A 16 11.99 25.34 -18.51
C SER A 16 10.97 24.38 -19.17
N ILE A 17 10.10 23.75 -18.37
CA ILE A 17 9.00 22.91 -18.88
C ILE A 17 7.71 23.74 -19.00
N VAL A 18 7.48 24.67 -18.07
CA VAL A 18 6.25 25.48 -18.03
C VAL A 18 6.21 26.54 -19.11
N GLU A 19 7.32 27.27 -19.34
CA GLU A 19 7.39 28.39 -20.29
C GLU A 19 7.02 28.01 -21.74
N PRO A 20 7.49 26.88 -22.31
CA PRO A 20 7.04 26.46 -23.64
C PRO A 20 5.52 26.23 -23.73
N VAL A 21 4.91 25.68 -22.68
CA VAL A 21 3.47 25.44 -22.63
C VAL A 21 2.71 26.79 -22.59
N VAL A 22 3.14 27.74 -21.75
CA VAL A 22 2.55 29.06 -21.66
C VAL A 22 2.67 29.82 -22.98
N SER A 23 3.85 29.75 -23.62
CA SER A 23 4.12 30.42 -24.89
C SER A 23 3.36 29.83 -26.08
N SER A 24 2.95 28.56 -26.01
CA SER A 24 2.18 27.88 -27.06
C SER A 24 0.66 28.09 -26.98
N GLY A 25 0.19 28.94 -26.07
CA GLY A 25 -1.25 29.20 -25.89
C GLY A 25 -1.80 28.89 -24.51
N GLY A 26 -0.92 28.44 -23.59
CA GLY A 26 -1.25 28.21 -22.20
C GLY A 26 -1.76 26.78 -21.89
N PHE A 27 -2.13 26.59 -20.65
CA PHE A 27 -2.67 25.32 -20.15
C PHE A 27 -4.16 25.22 -20.54
N LEU A 28 -4.49 24.34 -21.47
CA LEU A 28 -5.86 24.08 -21.92
C LEU A 28 -6.56 22.98 -21.09
N HIS A 29 -6.12 22.78 -19.86
CA HIS A 29 -6.67 21.78 -18.94
C HIS A 29 -6.92 22.40 -17.57
N GLY A 30 -8.07 22.10 -16.99
CA GLY A 30 -8.42 22.59 -15.66
C GLY A 30 -9.62 21.86 -15.09
N HIS A 31 -9.82 22.05 -13.81
CA HIS A 31 -10.96 21.52 -13.06
C HIS A 31 -11.62 22.66 -12.28
N THR A 32 -12.95 22.63 -12.15
CA THR A 32 -13.73 23.62 -11.38
C THR A 32 -13.20 23.78 -9.94
N TYR A 33 -12.73 22.70 -9.34
CA TYR A 33 -12.19 22.70 -7.98
C TYR A 33 -10.66 22.89 -7.92
N ALA A 34 -10.00 23.24 -9.02
CA ALA A 34 -8.58 23.57 -8.98
C ALA A 34 -8.33 24.72 -7.99
N SER A 35 -7.29 24.58 -7.18
CA SER A 35 -6.93 25.54 -6.13
C SER A 35 -8.03 25.81 -5.09
N ASN A 36 -8.93 24.85 -4.86
CA ASN A 36 -9.96 24.99 -3.82
C ASN A 36 -9.32 25.33 -2.46
N PRO A 37 -9.68 26.47 -1.83
CA PRO A 37 -8.98 26.95 -0.63
C PRO A 37 -9.09 26.00 0.56
N LEU A 38 -10.22 25.31 0.72
CA LEU A 38 -10.38 24.31 1.80
C LEU A 38 -9.42 23.14 1.61
N SER A 39 -9.34 22.57 0.40
CA SER A 39 -8.42 21.46 0.10
C SER A 39 -6.96 21.90 0.23
N CYS A 40 -6.62 23.13 -0.17
CA CYS A 40 -5.28 23.69 -0.01
C CYS A 40 -4.92 23.88 1.48
N ALA A 41 -5.84 24.36 2.30
CA ALA A 41 -5.62 24.50 3.75
C ALA A 41 -5.37 23.14 4.42
N ILE A 42 -6.17 22.14 4.08
CA ILE A 42 -5.98 20.76 4.57
C ILE A 42 -4.61 20.20 4.13
N ALA A 43 -4.24 20.43 2.85
CA ALA A 43 -2.94 19.98 2.34
C ALA A 43 -1.78 20.64 3.08
N ASN A 44 -1.85 21.94 3.36
CA ASN A 44 -0.82 22.64 4.12
C ASN A 44 -0.69 22.07 5.55
N ALA A 45 -1.80 21.83 6.23
CA ALA A 45 -1.79 21.21 7.57
C ALA A 45 -1.12 19.82 7.55
N VAL A 46 -1.46 18.98 6.58
CA VAL A 46 -0.83 17.64 6.43
C VAL A 46 0.65 17.74 6.09
N LEU A 47 1.05 18.67 5.21
CA LEU A 47 2.46 18.85 4.84
C LEU A 47 3.28 19.38 6.02
N ASN A 48 2.73 20.28 6.82
CA ASN A 48 3.40 20.74 8.05
C ASN A 48 3.62 19.57 9.02
N GLU A 49 2.62 18.75 9.25
CA GLU A 49 2.73 17.53 10.07
C GLU A 49 3.84 16.60 9.58
N VAL A 50 3.90 16.37 8.26
CA VAL A 50 4.94 15.52 7.64
C VAL A 50 6.34 16.10 7.86
N VAL A 51 6.52 17.42 7.75
CA VAL A 51 7.81 18.09 7.88
C VAL A 51 8.22 18.20 9.36
N GLU A 52 7.34 18.70 10.21
CA GLU A 52 7.63 18.98 11.63
C GLU A 52 7.92 17.70 12.43
N ASN A 53 7.24 16.60 12.11
CA ASN A 53 7.43 15.30 12.75
C ASN A 53 8.38 14.37 11.97
N ASN A 54 9.08 14.87 10.97
CA ASN A 54 10.06 14.10 10.16
C ASN A 54 9.50 12.75 9.64
N LEU A 55 8.23 12.75 9.20
CA LEU A 55 7.52 11.53 8.84
C LEU A 55 8.07 10.83 7.59
N VAL A 56 8.85 11.50 6.76
CA VAL A 56 9.55 10.88 5.62
C VAL A 56 10.63 9.91 6.13
N GLU A 57 11.41 10.32 7.13
CA GLU A 57 12.42 9.46 7.73
C GLU A 57 11.77 8.35 8.57
N ASN A 58 10.70 8.66 9.32
CA ASN A 58 9.92 7.64 10.01
C ASN A 58 9.42 6.55 9.04
N ALA A 59 8.86 6.96 7.90
CA ALA A 59 8.39 6.02 6.88
C ALA A 59 9.52 5.16 6.30
N ARG A 60 10.75 5.70 6.20
CA ARG A 60 11.92 4.93 5.77
C ARG A 60 12.30 3.88 6.82
N VAL A 61 12.52 4.31 8.07
CA VAL A 61 13.00 3.43 9.15
C VAL A 61 11.98 2.36 9.51
N VAL A 62 10.72 2.77 9.76
CA VAL A 62 9.64 1.84 10.12
C VAL A 62 9.24 0.97 8.93
N GLY A 63 9.34 1.51 7.71
CA GLY A 63 9.09 0.76 6.49
C GLY A 63 10.13 -0.33 6.23
N ASP A 64 11.42 -0.06 6.45
CA ASP A 64 12.48 -1.05 6.36
C ASP A 64 12.27 -2.18 7.40
N TYR A 65 11.92 -1.82 8.65
CA TYR A 65 11.55 -2.78 9.70
C TYR A 65 10.35 -3.65 9.31
N LEU A 66 9.28 -3.05 8.83
CA LEU A 66 8.09 -3.77 8.39
C LEU A 66 8.38 -4.71 7.22
N LYS A 67 9.20 -4.26 6.27
CA LYS A 67 9.61 -5.06 5.12
C LYS A 67 10.41 -6.30 5.54
N GLU A 68 11.38 -6.14 6.44
CA GLU A 68 12.13 -7.27 7.01
C GLU A 68 11.20 -8.27 7.70
N GLY A 69 10.23 -7.80 8.49
CA GLY A 69 9.20 -8.64 9.10
C GLY A 69 8.38 -9.42 8.07
N LEU A 70 7.96 -8.79 6.98
CA LEU A 70 7.23 -9.44 5.89
C LEU A 70 8.09 -10.47 5.14
N GLU A 71 9.37 -10.19 4.91
CA GLU A 71 10.34 -11.13 4.31
C GLU A 71 10.55 -12.35 5.22
N ASN A 72 10.57 -12.14 6.55
CA ASN A 72 10.59 -13.23 7.54
C ASN A 72 9.32 -14.09 7.46
N LEU A 73 8.14 -13.49 7.35
CA LEU A 73 6.90 -14.25 7.12
C LEU A 73 6.95 -15.01 5.80
N ALA A 74 7.50 -14.38 4.75
CA ALA A 74 7.69 -15.04 3.46
C ALA A 74 8.62 -16.25 3.54
N SER A 75 9.57 -16.30 4.45
CA SER A 75 10.42 -17.47 4.66
C SER A 75 9.69 -18.64 5.32
N GLN A 76 8.64 -18.37 6.09
CA GLN A 76 7.89 -19.33 6.90
C GLN A 76 6.63 -19.85 6.22
N LEU A 77 6.03 -19.05 5.30
CA LEU A 77 4.76 -19.35 4.65
C LEU A 77 4.97 -19.64 3.17
N SER A 78 4.36 -20.70 2.66
CA SER A 78 4.51 -21.15 1.27
C SER A 78 3.74 -20.27 0.29
N ILE A 79 2.72 -19.55 0.75
CA ILE A 79 1.81 -18.78 -0.06
C ILE A 79 2.25 -17.32 -0.32
N ILE A 80 3.37 -16.87 0.25
CA ILE A 80 3.92 -15.55 -0.03
C ILE A 80 4.94 -15.68 -1.17
N GLY A 81 4.59 -15.19 -2.36
CA GLY A 81 5.41 -15.27 -3.55
C GLY A 81 6.50 -14.21 -3.62
N ASP A 82 6.20 -12.99 -3.19
CA ASP A 82 7.12 -11.85 -3.22
C ASP A 82 6.72 -10.79 -2.19
N VAL A 83 7.72 -10.03 -1.72
CA VAL A 83 7.54 -8.84 -0.88
C VAL A 83 8.27 -7.68 -1.53
N ARG A 84 7.55 -6.63 -1.91
CA ARG A 84 8.11 -5.48 -2.62
C ARG A 84 7.52 -4.16 -2.16
N GLY A 85 8.22 -3.07 -2.45
CA GLY A 85 7.82 -1.71 -2.11
C GLY A 85 8.93 -0.93 -1.44
N ARG A 86 8.58 0.27 -0.95
CA ARG A 86 9.52 1.18 -0.31
C ARG A 86 8.83 1.98 0.80
N GLY A 87 9.52 2.17 1.92
CA GLY A 87 8.97 2.84 3.08
C GLY A 87 7.69 2.13 3.54
N LEU A 88 6.68 2.88 3.92
CA LEU A 88 5.38 2.37 4.35
C LEU A 88 4.39 2.14 3.19
N LEU A 89 4.87 1.87 1.98
CA LEU A 89 4.06 1.42 0.85
C LEU A 89 4.62 0.12 0.32
N LEU A 90 4.11 -0.99 0.83
CA LEU A 90 4.58 -2.34 0.55
C LEU A 90 3.47 -3.18 -0.08
N ALA A 91 3.86 -4.25 -0.74
CA ALA A 91 2.95 -5.25 -1.28
C ALA A 91 3.48 -6.66 -1.00
N VAL A 92 2.56 -7.57 -0.69
CA VAL A 92 2.81 -9.00 -0.54
C VAL A 92 2.04 -9.71 -1.64
N GLU A 93 2.74 -10.41 -2.51
CA GLU A 93 2.15 -11.25 -3.55
C GLU A 93 1.73 -12.60 -2.98
N VAL A 94 0.49 -13.00 -3.26
CA VAL A 94 -0.07 -14.28 -2.81
C VAL A 94 -0.06 -15.25 -3.97
N VAL A 95 0.55 -16.44 -3.78
CA VAL A 95 0.71 -17.48 -4.79
C VAL A 95 0.34 -18.84 -4.22
N GLN A 96 -0.06 -19.76 -5.09
CA GLN A 96 -0.27 -21.16 -4.72
C GLN A 96 1.06 -21.91 -4.58
N ASP A 97 2.03 -21.59 -5.42
CA ASP A 97 3.37 -22.19 -5.42
C ASP A 97 4.44 -21.12 -5.64
N LYS A 98 5.39 -21.04 -4.72
CA LYS A 98 6.48 -20.06 -4.76
C LYS A 98 7.46 -20.26 -5.90
N THR A 99 7.70 -21.52 -6.30
CA THR A 99 8.71 -21.88 -7.29
C THR A 99 8.23 -21.51 -8.69
N THR A 100 7.00 -21.88 -8.99
CA THR A 100 6.38 -21.65 -10.31
C THR A 100 5.69 -20.29 -10.39
N LYS A 101 5.46 -19.63 -9.26
CA LYS A 101 4.63 -18.42 -9.14
C LYS A 101 3.19 -18.63 -9.62
N SER A 102 2.71 -19.88 -9.59
CA SER A 102 1.35 -20.19 -10.00
C SER A 102 0.33 -19.55 -9.04
N MET A 103 -0.76 -19.09 -9.62
CA MET A 103 -1.87 -18.47 -8.90
C MET A 103 -2.81 -19.54 -8.34
N PHE A 104 -3.57 -19.17 -7.32
CA PHE A 104 -4.71 -19.96 -6.87
C PHE A 104 -5.80 -20.01 -7.94
N ASN A 105 -6.51 -21.13 -8.04
CA ASN A 105 -7.66 -21.24 -8.93
C ASN A 105 -8.77 -20.24 -8.53
N ALA A 106 -9.49 -19.74 -9.51
CA ALA A 106 -10.50 -18.69 -9.29
C ALA A 106 -11.62 -19.08 -8.31
N ASP A 107 -11.99 -20.34 -8.26
CA ASP A 107 -12.99 -20.91 -7.36
C ASP A 107 -12.52 -20.96 -5.90
N GLN A 108 -11.21 -21.02 -5.64
CA GLN A 108 -10.64 -20.94 -4.29
C GLN A 108 -10.81 -19.56 -3.66
N ARG A 109 -11.03 -18.49 -4.45
CA ARG A 109 -11.27 -17.12 -3.98
C ARG A 109 -10.23 -16.67 -2.94
N ALA A 110 -8.95 -17.04 -3.13
CA ALA A 110 -7.89 -16.95 -2.13
C ALA A 110 -7.81 -15.58 -1.46
N ILE A 111 -7.71 -14.51 -2.25
CA ILE A 111 -7.56 -13.16 -1.70
C ILE A 111 -8.78 -12.68 -0.89
N TYR A 112 -9.98 -13.11 -1.27
CA TYR A 112 -11.21 -12.80 -0.52
C TYR A 112 -11.26 -13.59 0.78
N ARG A 113 -10.86 -14.88 0.73
CA ARG A 113 -10.79 -15.71 1.93
C ARG A 113 -9.76 -15.20 2.93
N ILE A 114 -8.59 -14.76 2.47
CA ILE A 114 -7.57 -14.09 3.30
C ILE A 114 -8.15 -12.83 3.94
N SER A 115 -8.91 -12.03 3.20
CA SER A 115 -9.57 -10.83 3.75
C SER A 115 -10.57 -11.18 4.87
N GLU A 116 -11.40 -12.21 4.68
CA GLU A 116 -12.34 -12.68 5.70
C GLU A 116 -11.64 -13.17 6.97
N LEU A 117 -10.55 -13.94 6.81
CA LEU A 117 -9.73 -14.41 7.92
C LEU A 117 -9.01 -13.24 8.62
N GLY A 118 -8.55 -12.23 7.85
CA GLY A 118 -7.98 -11.02 8.40
C GLY A 118 -8.93 -10.30 9.35
N ILE A 119 -10.19 -10.10 8.93
CA ILE A 119 -11.22 -9.50 9.78
C ILE A 119 -11.42 -10.32 11.06
N LYS A 120 -11.47 -11.65 10.95
CA LYS A 120 -11.59 -12.55 12.11
C LYS A 120 -10.40 -12.43 13.07
N ASN A 121 -9.20 -12.24 12.54
CA ASN A 121 -7.96 -12.10 13.31
C ASN A 121 -7.65 -10.65 13.72
N GLY A 122 -8.59 -9.72 13.48
CA GLY A 122 -8.52 -8.33 13.93
C GLY A 122 -7.66 -7.42 13.07
N ILE A 123 -7.48 -7.72 11.77
CA ILE A 123 -6.87 -6.83 10.79
C ILE A 123 -7.75 -6.64 9.55
N LEU A 124 -7.76 -5.43 9.02
CA LEU A 124 -8.40 -5.10 7.75
C LEU A 124 -7.34 -5.04 6.66
N LEU A 125 -7.40 -5.96 5.71
CA LEU A 125 -6.43 -6.07 4.63
C LEU A 125 -6.96 -5.43 3.34
N TYR A 126 -6.12 -4.63 2.67
CA TYR A 126 -6.42 -4.13 1.34
C TYR A 126 -5.94 -5.14 0.29
N THR A 127 -6.89 -5.89 -0.23
CA THR A 127 -6.65 -6.99 -1.17
C THR A 127 -6.91 -6.56 -2.61
N ARG A 128 -6.13 -7.07 -3.56
CA ARG A 128 -6.24 -6.77 -4.98
C ARG A 128 -6.00 -8.00 -5.86
N LYS A 129 -6.68 -8.00 -7.01
CA LYS A 129 -6.43 -8.90 -8.14
C LYS A 129 -6.03 -8.08 -9.35
N THR A 130 -4.98 -8.48 -10.03
CA THR A 130 -4.57 -7.88 -11.31
C THR A 130 -5.16 -8.70 -12.46
N SER A 131 -5.74 -8.03 -13.45
CA SER A 131 -6.33 -8.68 -14.63
C SER A 131 -7.31 -9.82 -14.28
N ARG A 132 -8.21 -9.59 -13.33
CA ARG A 132 -9.18 -10.59 -12.82
C ARG A 132 -8.53 -11.81 -12.14
N GLY A 133 -7.27 -11.71 -11.72
CA GLY A 133 -6.48 -12.78 -11.11
C GLY A 133 -5.49 -13.44 -12.05
N GLU A 134 -5.50 -13.15 -13.36
CA GLU A 134 -4.56 -13.73 -14.31
C GLU A 134 -3.10 -13.27 -14.10
N ASN A 135 -2.92 -12.05 -13.55
CA ASN A 135 -1.59 -11.45 -13.37
C ASN A 135 -1.24 -11.16 -11.90
N GLY A 136 -1.86 -11.86 -10.97
CA GLY A 136 -1.49 -11.81 -9.56
C GLY A 136 -2.62 -11.42 -8.61
N GLU A 137 -2.52 -11.99 -7.42
CA GLU A 137 -3.28 -11.61 -6.23
C GLU A 137 -2.30 -11.08 -5.19
N TRP A 138 -2.63 -9.96 -4.55
CA TRP A 138 -1.70 -9.32 -3.65
C TRP A 138 -2.40 -8.48 -2.57
N LEU A 139 -1.69 -8.28 -1.47
CA LEU A 139 -2.06 -7.41 -0.36
C LEU A 139 -1.25 -6.11 -0.48
N MET A 140 -1.92 -4.97 -0.44
CA MET A 140 -1.25 -3.69 -0.26
C MET A 140 -1.17 -3.36 1.23
N ILE A 141 0.01 -3.03 1.69
CA ILE A 141 0.29 -2.67 3.08
C ILE A 141 0.77 -1.23 3.09
N ALA A 142 -0.10 -0.35 3.55
CA ALA A 142 0.12 1.09 3.55
C ALA A 142 -0.37 1.70 4.88
N PRO A 143 0.31 1.40 6.00
CA PRO A 143 -0.05 1.97 7.29
C PRO A 143 0.23 3.48 7.33
N PRO A 144 -0.36 4.22 8.27
CA PRO A 144 -0.10 5.66 8.41
C PRO A 144 1.38 6.00 8.58
N LEU A 145 1.82 7.16 8.09
CA LEU A 145 3.21 7.61 8.20
C LEU A 145 3.71 7.77 9.63
N ILE A 146 2.79 7.88 10.60
CA ILE A 146 3.08 7.96 12.04
C ILE A 146 3.19 6.59 12.72
N SER A 147 3.16 5.49 11.97
CA SER A 147 3.28 4.14 12.52
C SER A 147 4.62 3.95 13.21
N THR A 148 4.61 3.11 14.25
CA THR A 148 5.79 2.70 15.02
C THR A 148 6.13 1.24 14.77
N THR A 149 7.27 0.76 15.27
CA THR A 149 7.64 -0.66 15.24
C THR A 149 6.64 -1.53 15.99
N ASP A 150 6.08 -1.06 17.13
CA ASP A 150 5.06 -1.79 17.89
C ASP A 150 3.79 -2.02 17.06
N HIS A 151 3.39 -1.02 16.26
CA HIS A 151 2.27 -1.19 15.30
C HIS A 151 2.61 -2.21 14.22
N CYS A 152 3.87 -2.27 13.79
CA CYS A 152 4.32 -3.27 12.82
C CYS A 152 4.30 -4.67 13.41
N ASP A 153 4.74 -4.85 14.66
CA ASP A 153 4.75 -6.14 15.35
C ASP A 153 3.34 -6.69 15.54
N ASP A 154 2.39 -5.86 16.00
CA ASP A 154 0.98 -6.24 16.10
C ASP A 154 0.40 -6.64 14.74
N PHE A 155 0.67 -5.86 13.69
CA PHE A 155 0.23 -6.16 12.33
C PHE A 155 0.83 -7.47 11.82
N LEU A 156 2.15 -7.66 11.94
CA LEU A 156 2.87 -8.86 11.46
C LEU A 156 2.37 -10.13 12.15
N SER A 157 2.14 -10.06 13.48
CA SER A 157 1.59 -11.16 14.23
C SER A 157 0.20 -11.58 13.72
N LYS A 158 -0.69 -10.63 13.54
CA LYS A 158 -2.05 -10.89 13.03
C LYS A 158 -2.04 -11.35 11.56
N LEU A 159 -1.16 -10.78 10.74
CA LEU A 159 -0.99 -11.20 9.36
C LEU A 159 -0.48 -12.64 9.26
N TYR A 160 0.50 -13.01 10.10
CA TYR A 160 0.99 -14.39 10.17
C TYR A 160 -0.13 -15.37 10.48
N GLU A 161 -0.91 -15.15 11.55
CA GLU A 161 -2.03 -16.04 11.91
C GLU A 161 -3.07 -16.11 10.78
N THR A 162 -3.36 -14.98 10.13
CA THR A 162 -4.30 -14.92 9.01
C THR A 162 -3.86 -15.78 7.84
N LEU A 163 -2.61 -15.62 7.40
CA LEU A 163 -2.07 -16.36 6.26
C LEU A 163 -1.85 -17.83 6.58
N LYS A 164 -1.44 -18.15 7.81
CA LYS A 164 -1.30 -19.51 8.29
C LYS A 164 -2.63 -20.25 8.39
N ASP A 165 -3.68 -19.59 8.83
CA ASP A 165 -5.03 -20.19 8.83
C ASP A 165 -5.51 -20.46 7.42
N PHE A 166 -5.24 -19.55 6.47
CA PHE A 166 -5.52 -19.80 5.07
C PHE A 166 -4.72 -20.97 4.50
N GLU A 167 -3.42 -21.07 4.76
CA GLU A 167 -2.61 -22.24 4.35
C GLU A 167 -3.19 -23.56 4.84
N LYS A 168 -3.62 -23.64 6.10
CA LYS A 168 -4.24 -24.85 6.66
C LYS A 168 -5.52 -25.26 5.94
N GLU A 169 -6.29 -24.30 5.42
CA GLU A 169 -7.50 -24.57 4.64
C GLU A 169 -7.18 -25.17 3.27
N GLN A 170 -6.00 -24.88 2.69
CA GLN A 170 -5.58 -25.38 1.37
C GLN A 170 -5.06 -26.83 1.42
N VAL A 171 -4.68 -27.35 2.58
CA VAL A 171 -4.12 -28.70 2.76
C VAL A 171 -5.22 -29.76 2.94
N LYS A 172 -6.47 -29.37 3.00
CA LYS A 172 -7.63 -30.26 3.10
C LYS A 172 -8.19 -30.60 1.73
#